data_f3f2eb39d1210ed938e502001e54cb52
#
_entry.id   f3f2eb39d1210ed938e502001e54cb52
#
_cell.length_a   1.000
_cell.length_b   1.000
_cell.length_c   1.000
_cell.angle_alpha   90.00
_cell.angle_beta   90.00
_cell.angle_gamma   90.00
#
_symmetry.space_group_name_H-M   'P 1'
#
loop_
_entity.id
_entity.type
_entity.pdbx_description
1 polymer ?
#
loop_
_entity_poly.entity_id
_entity_poly.type
_entity_poly.pdbx_seq_one_letter_code
_entity_poly.pdbx_strand_id
1 'polypeptide(L)'
;VSYPSGYESICAAFDNGIADDTWTQILAGIGLEPIPNHRYGKDDRFTAFRRRESESPGISAKVYYRTKRVMIFSASMHDYPNWHNKHEYPVWSLPPSFVLFYQHGRDWNKALETMRIIADSQGIELETPFTTDFPLHVFPDEIRRSIIDVCNARSLAPQFVATAGLWTISSLAGCRYTSDFNGEGKNILFCL
;
A
#
# COMPACT_ATOMS: atom_id res chain seq x y z
N VAL A 1 -4.92 11.35 -5.48
CA VAL A 1 -4.10 10.14 -5.47
C VAL A 1 -4.95 9.07 -4.83
N SER A 2 -5.24 7.99 -5.56
CA SER A 2 -5.98 6.83 -5.05
C SER A 2 -5.01 5.75 -4.60
N TYR A 3 -5.34 5.06 -3.53
CA TYR A 3 -4.61 3.86 -3.14
C TYR A 3 -4.69 2.79 -4.24
N PRO A 4 -3.71 1.90 -4.31
CA PRO A 4 -3.77 0.79 -5.25
C PRO A 4 -4.95 -0.11 -4.92
N SER A 5 -5.62 -0.62 -5.95
CA SER A 5 -6.78 -1.51 -5.78
C SER A 5 -6.41 -2.73 -4.93
N GLY A 6 -7.21 -3.00 -3.90
CA GLY A 6 -7.00 -4.09 -2.96
C GLY A 6 -6.06 -3.78 -1.79
N TYR A 7 -5.48 -2.57 -1.73
CA TYR A 7 -4.62 -2.15 -0.61
C TYR A 7 -5.15 -0.92 0.14
N GLU A 8 -6.35 -0.48 -0.19
CA GLU A 8 -6.96 0.71 0.41
C GLU A 8 -7.08 0.59 1.93
N SER A 9 -7.51 -0.58 2.44
CA SER A 9 -7.66 -0.84 3.87
C SER A 9 -6.32 -0.82 4.60
N ILE A 10 -5.28 -1.44 4.00
CA ILE A 10 -3.92 -1.47 4.56
C ILE A 10 -3.34 -0.07 4.64
N CYS A 11 -3.37 0.67 3.52
CA CYS A 11 -2.84 2.02 3.47
C CYS A 11 -3.59 2.92 4.46
N ALA A 12 -4.92 2.80 4.55
CA ALA A 12 -5.72 3.57 5.50
C ALA A 12 -5.42 3.20 6.95
N ALA A 13 -5.27 1.90 7.26
CA ALA A 13 -4.91 1.45 8.61
C ALA A 13 -3.53 1.96 9.01
N PHE A 14 -2.54 1.85 8.11
CA PHE A 14 -1.21 2.39 8.32
C PHE A 14 -1.22 3.91 8.54
N ASP A 15 -1.85 4.65 7.63
CA ASP A 15 -1.88 6.12 7.67
C ASP A 15 -2.55 6.67 8.94
N ASN A 16 -3.56 5.96 9.45
CA ASN A 16 -4.25 6.34 10.68
C ASN A 16 -3.54 5.82 11.95
N GLY A 17 -2.85 4.70 11.86
CA GLY A 17 -2.27 4.00 13.01
C GLY A 17 -0.89 4.49 13.43
N ILE A 18 -0.06 5.01 12.50
CA ILE A 18 1.31 5.39 12.85
C ILE A 18 1.36 6.49 13.90
N ALA A 19 2.33 6.37 14.79
CA ALA A 19 2.62 7.37 15.82
C ALA A 19 3.22 8.65 15.21
N ASP A 20 3.07 9.77 15.92
CA ASP A 20 3.52 11.08 15.42
C ASP A 20 5.05 11.16 15.26
N ASP A 21 5.81 10.43 16.06
CA ASP A 21 7.28 10.38 15.98
C ASP A 21 7.78 9.59 14.77
N THR A 22 6.96 8.66 14.25
CA THR A 22 7.27 7.88 13.05
C THR A 22 7.44 8.77 11.82
N TRP A 23 6.74 9.89 11.77
CA TRP A 23 6.92 10.87 10.70
C TRP A 23 8.37 11.34 10.58
N THR A 24 9.07 11.53 11.72
CA THR A 24 10.47 11.91 11.71
C THR A 24 11.33 10.84 11.03
N GLN A 25 11.04 9.56 11.26
CA GLN A 25 11.76 8.45 10.64
C GLN A 25 11.48 8.37 9.13
N ILE A 26 10.21 8.44 8.73
CA ILE A 26 9.80 8.39 7.32
C ILE A 26 10.43 9.57 6.55
N LEU A 27 10.36 10.78 7.10
CA LEU A 27 10.89 11.97 6.44
C LEU A 27 12.42 12.02 6.45
N ALA A 28 13.07 11.44 7.46
CA ALA A 28 14.53 11.29 7.47
C ALA A 28 14.99 10.40 6.29
N GLY A 29 14.22 9.40 5.92
CA GLY A 29 14.48 8.53 4.76
C GLY A 29 14.48 9.28 3.42
N ILE A 30 13.83 10.43 3.34
CA ILE A 30 13.82 11.31 2.16
C ILE A 30 14.67 12.57 2.34
N GLY A 31 15.59 12.56 3.30
CA GLY A 31 16.56 13.63 3.52
C GLY A 31 16.02 14.88 4.25
N LEU A 32 14.89 14.75 4.95
CA LEU A 32 14.31 15.82 5.76
C LEU A 32 14.60 15.62 7.25
N GLU A 33 14.88 16.69 7.96
CA GLU A 33 15.07 16.69 9.41
C GLU A 33 14.15 17.71 10.08
N PRO A 34 13.66 17.43 11.30
CA PRO A 34 12.78 18.35 12.00
C PRO A 34 13.54 19.62 12.41
N ILE A 35 12.85 20.76 12.32
CA ILE A 35 13.36 22.03 12.82
C ILE A 35 12.96 22.13 14.29
N PRO A 36 13.93 22.17 15.24
CA PRO A 36 13.64 22.27 16.67
C PRO A 36 12.80 23.53 16.97
N ASN A 37 11.82 23.38 17.87
CA ASN A 37 10.98 24.48 18.37
C ASN A 37 10.09 25.17 17.33
N HIS A 38 9.98 24.65 16.12
CA HIS A 38 9.12 25.21 15.09
C HIS A 38 7.71 24.62 15.19
N ARG A 39 7.04 24.88 16.32
CA ARG A 39 5.63 24.52 16.53
C ARG A 39 4.80 25.80 16.43
N TYR A 40 3.94 25.88 15.43
CA TYR A 40 3.02 27.01 15.25
C TYR A 40 1.58 26.57 15.46
N GLY A 41 0.83 27.44 16.18
CA GLY A 41 -0.62 27.40 16.29
C GLY A 41 -1.18 26.63 17.50
N LYS A 42 -2.26 27.17 18.08
CA LYS A 42 -2.96 26.56 19.22
C LYS A 42 -3.76 25.32 18.82
N ASP A 43 -4.17 25.22 17.56
CA ASP A 43 -5.14 24.23 17.11
C ASP A 43 -4.61 23.23 16.06
N ASP A 44 -3.57 23.58 15.30
CA ASP A 44 -2.94 22.66 14.35
C ASP A 44 -1.50 22.35 14.78
N ARG A 45 -1.33 21.23 15.45
CA ARG A 45 -0.01 20.72 15.78
C ARG A 45 0.68 20.27 14.49
N PHE A 46 1.61 21.07 14.02
CA PHE A 46 2.48 20.66 12.93
C PHE A 46 3.95 20.76 13.34
N THR A 47 4.80 19.95 12.73
CA THR A 47 6.25 20.08 12.81
C THR A 47 6.77 20.49 11.44
N ALA A 48 7.66 21.49 11.43
CA ALA A 48 8.36 21.89 10.22
C ALA A 48 9.64 21.08 10.06
N PHE A 49 9.97 20.80 8.81
CA PHE A 49 11.14 20.05 8.39
C PHE A 49 11.94 20.86 7.38
N ARG A 50 13.25 20.69 7.40
CA ARG A 50 14.17 21.22 6.40
C ARG A 50 14.95 20.10 5.74
N ARG A 51 15.51 20.36 4.57
CA ARG A 51 16.46 19.42 3.97
C ARG A 51 17.78 19.43 4.76
N ARG A 52 18.31 18.24 5.00
CA ARG A 52 19.57 18.03 5.72
C ARG A 52 20.76 18.74 5.05
N GLU A 53 20.75 18.80 3.72
CA GLU A 53 21.83 19.36 2.90
C GLU A 53 21.59 20.82 2.49
N SER A 54 20.52 21.44 2.98
CA SER A 54 20.18 22.81 2.56
C SER A 54 20.90 23.83 3.44
N GLU A 55 21.69 24.68 2.83
CA GLU A 55 22.27 25.87 3.48
C GLU A 55 21.20 26.93 3.78
N SER A 56 20.04 26.84 3.13
CA SER A 56 18.92 27.77 3.36
C SER A 56 18.16 27.42 4.62
N PRO A 57 17.87 28.39 5.52
CA PRO A 57 17.07 28.17 6.72
C PRO A 57 15.57 27.93 6.46
N GLY A 58 15.19 27.76 5.19
CA GLY A 58 13.79 27.63 4.79
C GLY A 58 13.13 26.33 5.21
N ILE A 59 11.80 26.37 5.38
CA ILE A 59 10.98 25.21 5.63
C ILE A 59 10.80 24.45 4.33
N SER A 60 11.19 23.18 4.30
CA SER A 60 11.05 22.31 3.12
C SER A 60 9.76 21.48 3.15
N ALA A 61 9.26 21.15 4.35
CA ALA A 61 8.01 20.42 4.53
C ALA A 61 7.34 20.74 5.87
N LYS A 62 6.03 20.46 5.95
CA LYS A 62 5.25 20.52 7.21
C LYS A 62 4.41 19.28 7.35
N VAL A 63 4.48 18.63 8.52
CA VAL A 63 3.61 17.52 8.91
C VAL A 63 2.47 18.05 9.76
N TYR A 64 1.26 17.77 9.38
CA TYR A 64 0.04 18.09 10.11
C TYR A 64 -0.47 16.82 10.79
N TYR A 65 -0.25 16.69 12.08
CA TYR A 65 -0.56 15.46 12.83
C TYR A 65 -2.04 15.16 12.93
N ARG A 66 -2.90 16.19 12.97
CA ARG A 66 -4.36 16.01 13.01
C ARG A 66 -4.90 15.33 11.76
N THR A 67 -4.34 15.68 10.61
CA THR A 67 -4.78 15.13 9.31
C THR A 67 -3.91 13.98 8.83
N LYS A 68 -2.84 13.66 9.58
CA LYS A 68 -1.83 12.66 9.20
C LYS A 68 -1.30 12.91 7.77
N ARG A 69 -0.95 14.15 7.47
CA ARG A 69 -0.47 14.54 6.13
C ARG A 69 0.75 15.42 6.18
N VAL A 70 1.61 15.26 5.19
CA VAL A 70 2.76 16.14 4.96
C VAL A 70 2.53 16.99 3.71
N MET A 71 2.91 18.26 3.79
CA MET A 71 3.02 19.17 2.66
C MET A 71 4.48 19.44 2.38
N ILE A 72 4.91 19.25 1.15
CA ILE A 72 6.27 19.51 0.70
C ILE A 72 6.31 20.84 -0.06
N PHE A 73 7.23 21.74 0.33
CA PHE A 73 7.37 23.07 -0.25
C PHE A 73 8.64 23.22 -1.09
N SER A 74 9.60 22.31 -0.91
CA SER A 74 10.89 22.40 -1.60
C SER A 74 10.78 22.07 -3.08
N ALA A 75 11.13 23.00 -3.96
CA ALA A 75 11.16 22.79 -5.40
C ALA A 75 12.15 21.70 -5.83
N SER A 76 13.22 21.50 -5.06
CA SER A 76 14.22 20.46 -5.34
C SER A 76 13.76 19.04 -5.03
N MET A 77 12.59 18.88 -4.42
CA MET A 77 11.93 17.59 -4.21
C MET A 77 10.90 17.32 -5.32
N HIS A 78 11.30 17.51 -6.57
CA HIS A 78 10.41 17.38 -7.74
C HIS A 78 9.83 15.98 -7.94
N ASP A 79 10.47 14.95 -7.40
CA ASP A 79 9.96 13.56 -7.44
C ASP A 79 8.73 13.34 -6.56
N TYR A 80 8.42 14.31 -5.68
CA TYR A 80 7.28 14.28 -4.78
C TYR A 80 6.26 15.34 -5.19
N PRO A 81 4.94 15.06 -5.03
CA PRO A 81 3.93 16.11 -5.07
C PRO A 81 4.27 17.21 -4.07
N ASN A 82 4.46 18.41 -4.56
CA ASN A 82 4.84 19.55 -3.75
C ASN A 82 4.14 20.84 -4.19
N TRP A 83 4.33 21.92 -3.46
CA TRP A 83 3.68 23.20 -3.73
C TRP A 83 4.01 23.78 -5.12
N HIS A 84 5.21 23.54 -5.63
CA HIS A 84 5.66 24.06 -6.93
C HIS A 84 5.08 23.29 -8.11
N ASN A 85 4.87 21.98 -7.95
CA ASN A 85 4.30 21.13 -8.99
C ASN A 85 2.82 20.76 -8.75
N LYS A 86 2.11 21.53 -7.91
CA LYS A 86 0.70 21.29 -7.54
C LYS A 86 -0.27 21.22 -8.73
N HIS A 87 0.10 21.78 -9.87
CA HIS A 87 -0.69 21.71 -11.11
C HIS A 87 -0.55 20.37 -11.82
N GLU A 88 0.55 19.64 -11.59
CA GLU A 88 0.79 18.30 -12.14
C GLU A 88 0.15 17.22 -11.27
N TYR A 89 -0.06 17.51 -9.97
CA TYR A 89 -0.62 16.57 -9.00
C TYR A 89 -1.94 17.10 -8.46
N PRO A 90 -3.02 16.31 -8.54
CA PRO A 90 -4.33 16.71 -8.01
C PRO A 90 -4.34 16.85 -6.48
N VAL A 91 -3.38 16.20 -5.81
CA VAL A 91 -3.20 16.27 -4.36
C VAL A 91 -1.74 16.50 -4.05
N TRP A 92 -1.43 17.61 -3.39
CA TRP A 92 -0.08 18.03 -2.99
C TRP A 92 0.22 17.87 -1.49
N SER A 93 -0.72 17.29 -0.74
CA SER A 93 -0.50 16.81 0.62
C SER A 93 -0.57 15.30 0.65
N LEU A 94 0.44 14.66 1.22
CA LEU A 94 0.65 13.22 1.17
C LEU A 94 0.39 12.58 2.52
N PRO A 95 -0.36 11.46 2.59
CA PRO A 95 -0.35 10.59 3.75
C PRO A 95 0.96 9.79 3.82
N PRO A 96 1.27 9.16 4.96
CA PRO A 96 2.51 8.40 5.17
C PRO A 96 2.80 7.33 4.13
N SER A 97 1.78 6.55 3.77
CA SER A 97 1.87 5.50 2.75
C SER A 97 2.35 6.02 1.40
N PHE A 98 1.88 7.19 0.97
CA PHE A 98 2.32 7.81 -0.27
C PHE A 98 3.72 8.40 -0.19
N VAL A 99 4.16 8.88 0.95
CA VAL A 99 5.56 9.29 1.12
C VAL A 99 6.47 8.09 0.88
N LEU A 100 6.15 6.93 1.46
CA LEU A 100 6.89 5.70 1.23
C LEU A 100 6.83 5.24 -0.23
N PHE A 101 5.67 5.33 -0.86
CA PHE A 101 5.51 5.03 -2.29
C PHE A 101 6.47 5.85 -3.17
N TYR A 102 6.54 7.15 -2.97
CA TYR A 102 7.47 8.02 -3.70
C TYR A 102 8.93 7.77 -3.31
N GLN A 103 9.21 7.50 -2.03
CA GLN A 103 10.55 7.15 -1.53
C GLN A 103 11.10 5.91 -2.24
N HIS A 104 10.23 4.95 -2.55
CA HIS A 104 10.60 3.72 -3.27
C HIS A 104 10.45 3.82 -4.80
N GLY A 105 10.50 5.02 -5.36
CA GLY A 105 10.42 5.21 -6.81
C GLY A 105 9.08 4.82 -7.41
N ARG A 106 7.99 4.99 -6.68
CA ARG A 106 6.62 4.63 -7.06
C ARG A 106 6.38 3.11 -7.14
N ASP A 107 7.10 2.35 -6.34
CA ASP A 107 6.94 0.90 -6.21
C ASP A 107 6.11 0.58 -4.97
N TRP A 108 4.84 0.19 -5.18
CA TRP A 108 3.93 -0.15 -4.09
C TRP A 108 4.37 -1.40 -3.32
N ASN A 109 5.01 -2.38 -3.96
CA ASN A 109 5.43 -3.59 -3.26
C ASN A 109 6.49 -3.27 -2.20
N LYS A 110 7.49 -2.45 -2.55
CA LYS A 110 8.50 -1.98 -1.62
C LYS A 110 7.94 -1.05 -0.55
N ALA A 111 7.00 -0.18 -0.92
CA ALA A 111 6.33 0.69 0.03
C ALA A 111 5.53 -0.11 1.06
N LEU A 112 4.79 -1.13 0.63
CA LEU A 112 4.02 -2.03 1.51
C LEU A 112 4.92 -2.85 2.43
N GLU A 113 6.05 -3.33 1.94
CA GLU A 113 7.05 -4.02 2.78
C GLU A 113 7.56 -3.10 3.89
N THR A 114 7.91 -1.87 3.54
CA THR A 114 8.35 -0.87 4.53
C THR A 114 7.22 -0.51 5.50
N MET A 115 5.98 -0.35 5.04
CA MET A 115 4.82 -0.12 5.91
C MET A 115 4.62 -1.26 6.91
N ARG A 116 4.78 -2.52 6.49
CA ARG A 116 4.68 -3.68 7.38
C ARG A 116 5.75 -3.65 8.47
N ILE A 117 7.00 -3.41 8.09
CA ILE A 117 8.11 -3.32 9.06
C ILE A 117 7.82 -2.24 10.11
N ILE A 118 7.36 -1.05 9.69
CA ILE A 118 7.01 0.03 10.60
C ILE A 118 5.81 -0.36 11.47
N ALA A 119 4.75 -0.90 10.87
CA ALA A 119 3.54 -1.30 11.57
C ALA A 119 3.82 -2.36 12.63
N ASP A 120 4.59 -3.40 12.29
CA ASP A 120 5.00 -4.46 13.22
C ASP A 120 5.77 -3.89 14.41
N SER A 121 6.66 -2.91 14.17
CA SER A 121 7.40 -2.26 15.25
C SER A 121 6.53 -1.46 16.22
N GLN A 122 5.32 -1.07 15.80
CA GLN A 122 4.37 -0.25 16.55
C GLN A 122 3.13 -1.03 17.01
N GLY A 123 3.05 -2.33 16.70
CA GLY A 123 1.88 -3.15 17.02
C GLY A 123 0.62 -2.74 16.25
N ILE A 124 0.78 -2.15 15.07
CA ILE A 124 -0.34 -1.81 14.18
C ILE A 124 -0.69 -3.06 13.39
N GLU A 125 -1.90 -3.56 13.59
CA GLU A 125 -2.42 -4.64 12.76
C GLU A 125 -2.76 -4.10 11.38
N LEU A 126 -1.95 -4.45 10.40
CA LEU A 126 -2.30 -4.27 9.00
C LEU A 126 -3.01 -5.53 8.54
N GLU A 127 -4.31 -5.41 8.27
CA GLU A 127 -5.01 -6.47 7.57
C GLU A 127 -4.23 -6.76 6.28
N THR A 128 -3.65 -7.95 6.20
CA THR A 128 -3.12 -8.38 4.90
C THR A 128 -4.35 -8.60 4.01
N PRO A 129 -4.48 -7.90 2.87
CA PRO A 129 -5.65 -8.07 1.99
C PRO A 129 -5.75 -9.49 1.49
N PHE A 130 -4.73 -10.23 1.71
CA PHE A 130 -4.57 -11.61 1.32
C PHE A 130 -3.96 -12.35 2.50
N THR A 131 -4.77 -12.56 3.57
CA THR A 131 -4.47 -13.68 4.45
C THR A 131 -4.48 -14.89 3.54
N THR A 132 -3.31 -15.48 3.42
CA THR A 132 -3.06 -16.66 2.60
C THR A 132 -3.72 -17.90 3.19
N ASP A 133 -4.89 -17.77 3.79
CA ASP A 133 -5.72 -18.89 4.20
C ASP A 133 -6.40 -19.56 2.99
N PHE A 134 -6.14 -19.03 1.77
CA PHE A 134 -6.56 -19.75 0.58
C PHE A 134 -5.76 -21.05 0.51
N PRO A 135 -6.43 -22.20 0.52
CA PRO A 135 -5.79 -23.50 0.72
C PRO A 135 -5.03 -23.96 -0.54
N LEU A 136 -3.96 -23.24 -0.90
CA LEU A 136 -3.12 -23.60 -2.04
C LEU A 136 -2.56 -25.02 -1.95
N HIS A 137 -2.44 -25.57 -0.74
CA HIS A 137 -1.95 -26.92 -0.50
C HIS A 137 -2.86 -28.04 -1.04
N VAL A 138 -4.13 -27.72 -1.31
CA VAL A 138 -5.08 -28.69 -1.90
C VAL A 138 -4.88 -28.86 -3.40
N PHE A 139 -4.14 -27.95 -4.05
CA PHE A 139 -3.84 -28.05 -5.47
C PHE A 139 -2.62 -28.92 -5.72
N PRO A 140 -2.59 -29.70 -6.84
CA PRO A 140 -1.39 -30.35 -7.32
C PRO A 140 -0.22 -29.37 -7.44
N ASP A 141 1.01 -29.84 -7.20
CA ASP A 141 2.19 -28.98 -7.13
C ASP A 141 2.41 -28.10 -8.37
N GLU A 142 2.13 -28.64 -9.56
CA GLU A 142 2.27 -27.88 -10.81
C GLU A 142 1.26 -26.73 -10.90
N ILE A 143 0.00 -26.99 -10.53
CA ILE A 143 -1.05 -25.96 -10.51
C ILE A 143 -0.72 -24.91 -9.44
N ARG A 144 -0.33 -25.34 -8.26
CA ARG A 144 0.06 -24.45 -7.15
C ARG A 144 1.20 -23.52 -7.56
N ARG A 145 2.26 -24.05 -8.19
CA ARG A 145 3.37 -23.23 -8.72
C ARG A 145 2.90 -22.23 -9.74
N SER A 146 2.08 -22.67 -10.71
CA SER A 146 1.54 -21.77 -11.73
C SER A 146 0.69 -20.63 -11.12
N ILE A 147 -0.14 -20.94 -10.10
CA ILE A 147 -0.89 -19.92 -9.37
C ILE A 147 0.06 -18.91 -8.71
N ILE A 148 1.08 -19.39 -7.99
CA ILE A 148 2.05 -18.54 -7.32
C ILE A 148 2.82 -17.67 -8.31
N ASP A 149 3.25 -18.22 -9.43
CA ASP A 149 3.99 -17.49 -10.47
C ASP A 149 3.13 -16.37 -11.07
N VAL A 150 1.86 -16.63 -11.36
CA VAL A 150 0.93 -15.60 -11.86
C VAL A 150 0.64 -14.54 -10.80
N CYS A 151 0.46 -14.94 -9.53
CA CYS A 151 0.27 -14.02 -8.42
C CYS A 151 1.46 -13.05 -8.31
N ASN A 152 2.67 -13.59 -8.34
CA ASN A 152 3.90 -12.80 -8.24
C ASN A 152 4.09 -11.89 -9.46
N ALA A 153 3.86 -12.40 -10.68
CA ALA A 153 4.03 -11.64 -11.92
C ALA A 153 3.00 -10.52 -12.09
N ARG A 154 1.81 -10.66 -11.51
CA ARG A 154 0.68 -9.75 -11.72
C ARG A 154 0.21 -9.05 -10.46
N SER A 155 0.85 -9.31 -9.30
CA SER A 155 0.42 -8.82 -7.99
C SER A 155 -1.06 -9.12 -7.69
N LEU A 156 -1.48 -10.34 -8.04
CA LEU A 156 -2.85 -10.81 -7.85
C LEU A 156 -2.94 -11.71 -6.62
N ALA A 157 -4.11 -11.69 -5.98
CA ALA A 157 -4.38 -12.59 -4.87
C ALA A 157 -4.53 -14.04 -5.35
N PRO A 158 -3.98 -15.03 -4.61
CA PRO A 158 -4.06 -16.44 -4.95
C PRO A 158 -5.49 -16.93 -5.19
N GLN A 159 -6.45 -16.46 -4.40
CA GLN A 159 -7.86 -16.84 -4.57
C GLN A 159 -8.42 -16.42 -5.92
N PHE A 160 -8.07 -15.24 -6.44
CA PHE A 160 -8.52 -14.80 -7.76
C PHE A 160 -7.93 -15.65 -8.88
N VAL A 161 -6.62 -15.91 -8.81
CA VAL A 161 -5.92 -16.71 -9.83
C VAL A 161 -6.42 -18.14 -9.80
N ALA A 162 -6.57 -18.72 -8.61
CA ALA A 162 -7.07 -20.09 -8.45
C ALA A 162 -8.52 -20.21 -8.90
N THR A 163 -9.40 -19.26 -8.53
CA THR A 163 -10.80 -19.25 -8.98
C THR A 163 -10.91 -19.13 -10.49
N ALA A 164 -10.14 -18.22 -11.10
CA ALA A 164 -10.10 -18.09 -12.56
C ALA A 164 -9.59 -19.36 -13.24
N GLY A 165 -8.57 -20.00 -12.67
CA GLY A 165 -8.05 -21.30 -13.13
C GLY A 165 -9.10 -22.40 -13.04
N LEU A 166 -9.77 -22.53 -11.90
CA LEU A 166 -10.84 -23.51 -11.70
C LEU A 166 -12.02 -23.26 -12.67
N TRP A 167 -12.39 -21.99 -12.86
CA TRP A 167 -13.43 -21.64 -13.83
C TRP A 167 -13.04 -22.04 -15.26
N THR A 168 -11.78 -21.79 -15.64
CA THR A 168 -11.24 -22.16 -16.95
C THR A 168 -11.26 -23.68 -17.14
N ILE A 169 -10.79 -24.43 -16.14
CA ILE A 169 -10.80 -25.90 -16.18
C ILE A 169 -12.23 -26.41 -16.27
N SER A 170 -13.15 -25.87 -15.47
CA SER A 170 -14.57 -26.26 -15.51
C SER A 170 -15.20 -25.98 -16.87
N SER A 171 -14.88 -24.81 -17.45
CA SER A 171 -15.37 -24.44 -18.79
C SER A 171 -14.82 -25.35 -19.90
N LEU A 172 -13.56 -25.74 -19.82
CA LEU A 172 -12.92 -26.67 -20.75
C LEU A 172 -13.42 -28.10 -20.60
N ALA A 173 -13.68 -28.53 -19.37
CA ALA A 173 -14.26 -29.84 -19.08
C ALA A 173 -15.71 -29.93 -19.58
N GLY A 174 -16.40 -28.79 -19.65
CA GLY A 174 -17.76 -28.70 -20.10
C GLY A 174 -18.72 -29.61 -19.33
N CYS A 175 -19.69 -30.21 -20.03
CA CYS A 175 -20.65 -31.14 -19.43
C CYS A 175 -20.11 -32.58 -19.27
N ARG A 176 -18.83 -32.82 -19.48
CA ARG A 176 -18.25 -34.17 -19.42
C ARG A 176 -18.12 -34.72 -18.01
N TYR A 177 -18.06 -33.84 -17.01
CA TYR A 177 -17.97 -34.22 -15.61
C TYR A 177 -19.12 -33.58 -14.83
N THR A 178 -19.93 -34.43 -14.23
CA THR A 178 -21.01 -34.00 -13.34
C THR A 178 -20.71 -34.50 -11.93
N SER A 179 -20.99 -33.69 -10.90
CA SER A 179 -20.96 -34.16 -9.53
C SER A 179 -22.33 -34.72 -9.20
N ASP A 180 -22.35 -35.95 -8.68
CA ASP A 180 -23.57 -36.59 -8.21
C ASP A 180 -23.88 -36.13 -6.78
N PHE A 181 -24.38 -34.88 -6.66
CA PHE A 181 -24.81 -34.35 -5.40
C PHE A 181 -26.33 -34.46 -5.31
N ASN A 182 -26.82 -35.30 -4.40
CA ASN A 182 -28.24 -35.61 -4.21
C ASN A 182 -28.93 -36.30 -5.41
N GLY A 183 -28.21 -37.10 -6.21
CA GLY A 183 -28.80 -37.85 -7.32
C GLY A 183 -29.15 -37.00 -8.55
N GLU A 184 -28.84 -35.75 -8.56
CA GLU A 184 -28.94 -34.87 -9.73
C GLU A 184 -27.55 -34.52 -10.23
N GLY A 185 -27.18 -35.02 -11.40
CA GLY A 185 -25.93 -34.67 -12.07
C GLY A 185 -25.87 -33.18 -12.35
N LYS A 186 -25.06 -32.41 -11.61
CA LYS A 186 -24.85 -30.98 -11.85
C LYS A 186 -23.43 -30.74 -12.33
N ASN A 187 -23.30 -29.87 -13.32
CA ASN A 187 -22.00 -29.39 -13.74
C ASN A 187 -21.28 -28.76 -12.54
N ILE A 188 -20.00 -29.06 -12.37
CA ILE A 188 -19.13 -28.38 -11.43
C ILE A 188 -18.85 -26.96 -11.97
N LEU A 189 -19.89 -26.15 -12.08
CA LEU A 189 -19.80 -24.75 -12.37
C LEU A 189 -19.87 -24.02 -11.03
N PHE A 190 -18.76 -23.43 -10.66
CA PHE A 190 -18.79 -22.45 -9.59
C PHE A 190 -19.54 -21.22 -10.12
N CYS A 191 -20.77 -21.05 -9.69
CA CYS A 191 -21.43 -19.75 -9.79
C CYS A 191 -20.77 -18.85 -8.74
N LEU A 192 -20.05 -17.83 -9.18
CA LEU A 192 -19.61 -16.70 -8.39
C LEU A 192 -20.75 -15.70 -8.25
#